data_411528e8a77bdbe8f03c45561db8da09
#
_entry.id   411528e8a77bdbe8f03c45561db8da09
#
_cell.length_a   1.000
_cell.length_b   1.000
_cell.length_c   1.000
_cell.angle_alpha   90.00
_cell.angle_beta   90.00
_cell.angle_gamma   90.00
#
_symmetry.space_group_name_H-M   'P 1'
#
loop_
_entity.id
_entity.type
_entity.pdbx_description
1 polymer ?
#
loop_
_entity_poly.entity_id
_entity_poly.type
_entity_poly.pdbx_seq_one_letter_code
_entity_poly.pdbx_strand_id
1 'polypeptide(L)'
;SGEVTLKISYVGYETVEITRNISGEVDLGDIQFSSTSIGLGQVEVIASVAIDRKTPVAISTINAAQIIERASNQEFPELLKSTPGVYATKAGGGFGDSRINLRGFNSTNVAVLINGVPVNDMENGRLYWSNWAGLTDVTRSMQVQRGLGASKVAVPSIGGTINILTSGSNARK
;
A
#
# COMPACT_ATOMS: atom_id res chain seq x y z
N SER A 1 8.98 5.81 -53.92
CA SER A 1 7.61 5.95 -53.37
C SER A 1 7.27 4.69 -52.59
N GLY A 2 6.97 4.84 -51.35
CA GLY A 2 6.63 3.74 -50.46
C GLY A 2 5.93 4.23 -49.20
N GLU A 3 5.28 3.31 -48.49
CA GLU A 3 4.67 3.55 -47.21
C GLU A 3 5.76 3.64 -46.14
N VAL A 4 5.77 4.73 -45.40
CA VAL A 4 6.73 4.98 -44.32
C VAL A 4 5.97 5.27 -43.03
N THR A 5 6.32 4.58 -41.99
CA THR A 5 5.80 4.82 -40.63
C THR A 5 6.81 5.63 -39.83
N LEU A 6 6.43 6.84 -39.45
CA LEU A 6 7.18 7.72 -38.59
C LEU A 6 6.72 7.49 -37.16
N LYS A 7 7.67 7.21 -36.29
CA LYS A 7 7.44 7.07 -34.84
C LYS A 7 8.10 8.24 -34.11
N ILE A 8 7.28 9.09 -33.52
CA ILE A 8 7.74 10.30 -32.86
C ILE A 8 7.50 10.11 -31.36
N SER A 9 8.56 10.20 -30.57
CA SER A 9 8.49 10.05 -29.10
C SER A 9 9.16 11.23 -28.41
N TYR A 10 8.54 11.70 -27.36
CA TYR A 10 9.09 12.73 -26.49
C TYR A 10 8.86 12.35 -25.01
N VAL A 11 9.82 12.68 -24.17
CA VAL A 11 9.75 12.31 -22.75
C VAL A 11 8.54 12.98 -22.09
N GLY A 12 7.65 12.18 -21.50
CA GLY A 12 6.43 12.68 -20.86
C GLY A 12 5.20 12.77 -21.78
N TYR A 13 5.32 12.29 -23.01
CA TYR A 13 4.21 12.28 -23.98
C TYR A 13 4.00 10.89 -24.59
N GLU A 14 2.79 10.61 -25.03
CA GLU A 14 2.50 9.37 -25.77
C GLU A 14 3.22 9.37 -27.12
N THR A 15 3.74 8.20 -27.48
CA THR A 15 4.39 8.03 -28.79
C THR A 15 3.32 8.10 -29.88
N VAL A 16 3.51 8.99 -30.84
CA VAL A 16 2.64 9.13 -32.00
C VAL A 16 3.24 8.37 -33.15
N GLU A 17 2.47 7.50 -33.80
CA GLU A 17 2.85 6.77 -35.00
C GLU A 17 2.02 7.29 -36.18
N ILE A 18 2.69 7.80 -37.20
CA ILE A 18 2.06 8.34 -38.40
C ILE A 18 2.55 7.54 -39.61
N THR A 19 1.63 6.85 -40.28
CA THR A 19 1.93 6.13 -41.51
C THR A 19 1.48 6.95 -42.71
N ARG A 20 2.39 7.24 -43.62
CA ARG A 20 2.14 8.02 -44.86
C ARG A 20 2.84 7.39 -46.05
N ASN A 21 2.21 7.52 -47.21
CA ASN A 21 2.82 7.12 -48.48
C ASN A 21 3.61 8.31 -49.04
N ILE A 22 4.92 8.18 -49.08
CA ILE A 22 5.83 9.26 -49.43
C ILE A 22 6.24 9.09 -50.89
N SER A 23 5.86 10.06 -51.75
CA SER A 23 6.26 10.16 -53.14
C SER A 23 7.05 11.44 -53.47
N GLY A 24 7.41 12.23 -52.44
CA GLY A 24 8.12 13.49 -52.50
C GLY A 24 8.25 14.12 -51.13
N GLU A 25 8.47 15.42 -51.08
CA GLU A 25 8.46 16.20 -49.84
C GLU A 25 7.02 16.24 -49.26
N VAL A 26 6.86 15.88 -48.02
CA VAL A 26 5.57 15.82 -47.34
C VAL A 26 5.64 16.64 -46.04
N ASP A 27 4.82 17.67 -45.97
CA ASP A 27 4.61 18.41 -44.74
C ASP A 27 3.66 17.62 -43.83
N LEU A 28 4.09 17.35 -42.62
CA LEU A 28 3.31 16.61 -41.63
C LEU A 28 2.39 17.52 -40.79
N GLY A 29 2.53 18.84 -40.92
CA GLY A 29 1.78 19.80 -40.11
C GLY A 29 2.10 19.74 -38.64
N ASP A 30 1.23 20.33 -37.83
CA ASP A 30 1.37 20.33 -36.39
C ASP A 30 0.95 18.99 -35.78
N ILE A 31 1.88 18.31 -35.09
CA ILE A 31 1.64 17.05 -34.44
C ILE A 31 1.39 17.34 -32.94
N GLN A 32 0.15 17.15 -32.51
CA GLN A 32 -0.23 17.31 -31.12
C GLN A 32 0.14 16.06 -30.32
N PHE A 33 0.92 16.26 -29.27
CA PHE A 33 1.24 15.22 -28.30
C PHE A 33 0.25 15.25 -27.13
N SER A 34 -0.29 14.11 -26.78
CA SER A 34 -1.01 13.92 -25.53
C SER A 34 0.00 13.71 -24.40
N SER A 35 -0.05 14.55 -23.36
CA SER A 35 0.81 14.32 -22.20
C SER A 35 0.45 12.97 -21.59
N THR A 36 1.37 12.04 -21.66
CA THR A 36 1.29 10.88 -20.78
C THR A 36 1.69 11.40 -19.40
N SER A 37 0.74 11.48 -18.47
CA SER A 37 1.12 11.34 -17.09
C SER A 37 1.77 9.96 -17.03
N ILE A 38 3.09 9.90 -17.14
CA ILE A 38 3.84 8.80 -16.61
C ILE A 38 3.48 8.87 -15.12
N GLY A 39 2.37 8.22 -14.75
CA GLY A 39 2.30 7.72 -13.41
C GLY A 39 3.57 6.91 -13.32
N LEU A 40 4.62 7.48 -12.78
CA LEU A 40 5.68 6.73 -12.16
C LEU A 40 4.88 5.81 -11.27
N GLY A 41 4.61 4.61 -11.78
CA GLY A 41 4.07 3.55 -10.96
C GLY A 41 5.03 3.58 -9.80
N GLN A 42 4.60 4.20 -8.73
CA GLN A 42 5.41 4.43 -7.55
C GLN A 42 6.04 3.09 -7.33
N VAL A 43 7.33 3.01 -7.57
CA VAL A 43 8.08 1.78 -7.39
C VAL A 43 7.85 1.45 -5.92
N GLU A 44 6.83 0.65 -5.69
CA GLU A 44 6.40 0.18 -4.39
C GLU A 44 7.42 -0.86 -3.93
N VAL A 45 8.71 -0.42 -3.94
CA VAL A 45 9.86 -1.25 -3.65
C VAL A 45 9.95 -1.52 -2.16
N ILE A 46 9.22 -0.80 -1.32
CA ILE A 46 9.70 -0.70 0.05
C ILE A 46 8.93 -1.50 1.05
N ALA A 47 7.84 -2.05 0.91
CA ALA A 47 7.26 -2.62 2.10
C ALA A 47 6.21 -3.70 1.93
N SER A 48 6.00 -4.19 0.75
CA SER A 48 5.25 -5.42 0.60
C SER A 48 6.08 -6.57 1.18
N VAL A 49 5.78 -6.92 2.41
CA VAL A 49 6.45 -8.02 3.13
C VAL A 49 6.25 -9.34 2.38
N ALA A 50 5.14 -9.44 1.65
CA ALA A 50 4.84 -10.63 0.87
C ALA A 50 3.84 -10.33 -0.26
N ILE A 51 3.93 -11.11 -1.32
CA ILE A 51 3.02 -11.07 -2.47
C ILE A 51 1.96 -12.14 -2.26
N ASP A 52 0.69 -11.74 -2.29
CA ASP A 52 -0.42 -12.66 -2.17
C ASP A 52 -0.31 -13.79 -3.22
N ARG A 53 -0.53 -15.02 -2.77
CA ARG A 53 -0.41 -16.27 -3.57
C ARG A 53 0.98 -16.62 -4.12
N LYS A 54 1.99 -15.76 -3.97
CA LYS A 54 3.37 -16.08 -4.37
C LYS A 54 4.25 -16.43 -3.19
N THR A 55 4.01 -15.77 -2.06
CA THR A 55 4.77 -16.05 -0.83
C THR A 55 4.02 -17.12 -0.03
N PRO A 56 4.66 -18.21 0.40
CA PRO A 56 4.01 -19.32 1.10
C PRO A 56 3.70 -18.98 2.56
N VAL A 57 3.02 -17.88 2.80
CA VAL A 57 2.61 -17.42 4.12
C VAL A 57 1.16 -16.96 4.09
N ALA A 58 0.46 -17.11 5.21
CA ALA A 58 -0.93 -16.68 5.33
C ALA A 58 -0.99 -15.14 5.47
N ILE A 59 -1.27 -14.46 4.36
CA ILE A 59 -1.37 -13.01 4.30
C ILE A 59 -2.80 -12.59 3.98
N SER A 60 -3.17 -11.42 4.49
CA SER A 60 -4.35 -10.68 4.06
C SER A 60 -3.95 -9.23 3.80
N THR A 61 -4.30 -8.73 2.64
CA THR A 61 -4.04 -7.34 2.25
C THR A 61 -5.36 -6.57 2.23
N ILE A 62 -5.38 -5.42 2.89
CA ILE A 62 -6.50 -4.48 2.88
C ILE A 62 -6.03 -3.27 2.08
N ASN A 63 -6.73 -2.97 1.00
CA ASN A 63 -6.38 -1.85 0.11
C ASN A 63 -7.03 -0.54 0.54
N ALA A 64 -6.60 0.58 -0.07
CA ALA A 64 -7.10 1.91 0.26
C ALA A 64 -8.62 2.05 0.12
N ALA A 65 -9.25 1.44 -0.89
CA ALA A 65 -10.69 1.50 -1.08
C ALA A 65 -11.43 0.85 0.09
N GLN A 66 -10.98 -0.31 0.54
CA GLN A 66 -11.55 -1.01 1.70
C GLN A 66 -11.32 -0.24 3.01
N ILE A 67 -10.18 0.46 3.13
CA ILE A 67 -9.90 1.30 4.29
C ILE A 67 -10.88 2.47 4.33
N ILE A 68 -11.04 3.18 3.22
CA ILE A 68 -11.96 4.34 3.11
C ILE A 68 -13.41 3.91 3.41
N GLU A 69 -13.86 2.78 2.85
CA GLU A 69 -15.20 2.26 3.06
C GLU A 69 -15.48 1.95 4.54
N ARG A 70 -14.47 1.43 5.25
CA ARG A 70 -14.61 0.98 6.64
C ARG A 70 -14.23 2.04 7.67
N ALA A 71 -13.44 3.04 7.29
CA ALA A 71 -12.84 4.02 8.20
C ALA A 71 -13.83 4.95 8.88
N SER A 72 -15.07 5.05 8.43
CA SER A 72 -16.13 5.93 8.94
C SER A 72 -15.82 6.56 10.32
N ASN A 73 -16.20 5.93 11.40
CA ASN A 73 -15.94 6.39 12.78
C ASN A 73 -15.26 5.28 13.60
N GLN A 74 -14.43 4.47 12.96
CA GLN A 74 -13.76 3.34 13.59
C GLN A 74 -12.30 3.68 13.89
N GLU A 75 -11.81 3.16 15.01
CA GLU A 75 -10.39 3.21 15.29
C GLU A 75 -9.62 2.30 14.35
N PHE A 76 -8.35 2.63 14.12
CA PHE A 76 -7.48 1.88 13.22
C PHE A 76 -7.50 0.36 13.42
N PRO A 77 -7.42 -0.17 14.66
CA PRO A 77 -7.51 -1.61 14.90
C PRO A 77 -8.84 -2.25 14.47
N GLU A 78 -9.92 -1.50 14.50
CA GLU A 78 -11.24 -2.02 14.14
C GLU A 78 -11.37 -2.32 12.65
N LEU A 79 -10.60 -1.62 11.81
CA LEU A 79 -10.51 -1.89 10.37
C LEU A 79 -10.05 -3.33 10.09
N LEU A 80 -9.29 -3.91 11.01
CA LEU A 80 -8.74 -5.25 10.89
C LEU A 80 -9.72 -6.35 11.36
N LYS A 81 -10.86 -6.02 11.97
CA LYS A 81 -11.85 -7.01 12.49
C LYS A 81 -12.33 -8.00 11.44
N SER A 82 -12.42 -7.58 10.18
CA SER A 82 -12.84 -8.44 9.07
C SER A 82 -11.73 -9.36 8.56
N THR A 83 -10.50 -9.20 9.06
CA THR A 83 -9.36 -10.01 8.65
C THR A 83 -9.38 -11.34 9.40
N PRO A 84 -9.32 -12.48 8.70
CA PRO A 84 -9.31 -13.77 9.36
C PRO A 84 -8.19 -13.89 10.39
N GLY A 85 -8.54 -14.36 11.59
CA GLY A 85 -7.60 -14.55 12.70
C GLY A 85 -7.23 -13.28 13.47
N VAL A 86 -7.81 -12.15 13.14
CA VAL A 86 -7.67 -10.91 13.90
C VAL A 86 -8.88 -10.70 14.81
N TYR A 87 -8.61 -10.43 16.07
CA TYR A 87 -9.60 -10.01 17.04
C TYR A 87 -9.20 -8.62 17.56
N ALA A 88 -10.00 -7.61 17.26
CA ALA A 88 -9.77 -6.25 17.69
C ALA A 88 -10.91 -5.78 18.60
N THR A 89 -10.59 -5.21 19.74
CA THR A 89 -11.56 -4.69 20.72
C THR A 89 -11.16 -3.32 21.20
N LYS A 90 -12.15 -2.48 21.46
CA LYS A 90 -11.95 -1.23 22.19
C LYS A 90 -11.65 -1.53 23.65
N ALA A 91 -10.66 -0.88 24.21
CA ALA A 91 -10.38 -0.94 25.63
C ALA A 91 -11.20 0.14 26.36
N GLY A 92 -11.95 -0.24 27.39
CA GLY A 92 -12.65 0.70 28.27
C GLY A 92 -13.80 1.50 27.64
N GLY A 93 -14.25 1.12 26.44
CA GLY A 93 -15.39 1.79 25.76
C GLY A 93 -15.12 3.18 25.24
N GLY A 94 -13.87 3.68 25.35
CA GLY A 94 -13.44 4.97 24.85
C GLY A 94 -12.69 4.88 23.51
N PHE A 95 -12.34 6.03 22.98
CA PHE A 95 -11.48 6.15 21.81
C PHE A 95 -10.00 6.05 22.23
N GLY A 96 -9.21 5.27 21.50
CA GLY A 96 -7.75 5.39 21.55
C GLY A 96 -6.96 4.17 21.99
N ASP A 97 -7.48 3.27 22.82
CA ASP A 97 -6.72 2.14 23.34
C ASP A 97 -7.25 0.78 22.92
N SER A 98 -7.50 0.64 21.64
CA SER A 98 -7.91 -0.63 21.08
C SER A 98 -6.80 -1.69 21.19
N ARG A 99 -7.21 -2.94 21.39
CA ARG A 99 -6.31 -4.08 21.45
C ARG A 99 -6.48 -4.96 20.23
N ILE A 100 -5.37 -5.46 19.71
CA ILE A 100 -5.36 -6.43 18.63
C ILE A 100 -4.80 -7.74 19.15
N ASN A 101 -5.52 -8.82 18.91
CA ASN A 101 -5.02 -10.17 19.07
C ASN A 101 -4.97 -10.83 17.68
N LEU A 102 -3.87 -11.47 17.37
CA LEU A 102 -3.68 -12.18 16.12
C LEU A 102 -3.47 -13.66 16.39
N ARG A 103 -4.42 -14.48 15.92
CA ARG A 103 -4.43 -15.94 16.16
C ARG A 103 -4.35 -16.31 17.65
N GLY A 104 -4.95 -15.53 18.53
CA GLY A 104 -4.91 -15.71 19.98
C GLY A 104 -3.70 -15.11 20.68
N PHE A 105 -2.68 -14.67 19.94
CA PHE A 105 -1.55 -13.95 20.52
C PHE A 105 -1.93 -12.50 20.79
N ASN A 106 -1.54 -11.97 21.92
CA ASN A 106 -1.79 -10.59 22.27
C ASN A 106 -0.84 -9.63 21.52
N SER A 107 -1.12 -8.34 21.59
CA SER A 107 -0.38 -7.30 20.87
C SER A 107 1.14 -7.26 21.14
N THR A 108 1.60 -7.76 22.28
CA THR A 108 3.03 -7.82 22.63
C THR A 108 3.80 -8.85 21.79
N ASN A 109 3.09 -9.83 21.22
CA ASN A 109 3.65 -10.87 20.39
C ASN A 109 3.37 -10.64 18.87
N VAL A 110 2.86 -9.47 18.54
CA VAL A 110 2.54 -9.06 17.15
C VAL A 110 3.38 -7.85 16.81
N ALA A 111 4.23 -7.98 15.79
CA ALA A 111 4.97 -6.83 15.30
C ALA A 111 4.07 -5.93 14.46
N VAL A 112 4.11 -4.64 14.74
CA VAL A 112 3.47 -3.63 13.91
C VAL A 112 4.53 -2.75 13.28
N LEU A 113 4.45 -2.60 11.97
CA LEU A 113 5.40 -1.82 11.19
C LEU A 113 4.66 -0.72 10.44
N ILE A 114 5.25 0.45 10.40
CA ILE A 114 4.81 1.55 9.53
C ILE A 114 5.92 1.79 8.50
N ASN A 115 5.62 1.57 7.24
CA ASN A 115 6.60 1.65 6.14
C ASN A 115 7.86 0.80 6.39
N GLY A 116 7.69 -0.36 7.04
CA GLY A 116 8.79 -1.27 7.36
C GLY A 116 9.55 -0.94 8.66
N VAL A 117 9.20 0.15 9.33
CA VAL A 117 9.80 0.53 10.62
C VAL A 117 8.93 -0.02 11.76
N PRO A 118 9.47 -0.81 12.69
CA PRO A 118 8.72 -1.30 13.84
C PRO A 118 8.37 -0.14 14.78
N VAL A 119 7.11 -0.14 15.24
CA VAL A 119 6.55 0.91 16.10
C VAL A 119 6.06 0.40 17.45
N ASN A 120 6.31 -0.86 17.75
CA ASN A 120 6.06 -1.40 19.07
C ASN A 120 6.96 -0.71 20.09
N ASP A 121 6.40 -0.46 21.27
CA ASP A 121 7.15 0.11 22.40
C ASP A 121 8.31 -0.80 22.80
N MET A 122 9.48 -0.21 22.98
CA MET A 122 10.73 -0.94 23.27
C MET A 122 10.76 -1.54 24.69
N GLU A 123 9.99 -0.99 25.61
CA GLU A 123 9.97 -1.42 27.00
C GLU A 123 9.06 -2.64 27.19
N ASN A 124 7.84 -2.59 26.64
CA ASN A 124 6.81 -3.58 26.92
C ASN A 124 6.27 -4.31 25.67
N GLY A 125 6.76 -3.96 24.48
CA GLY A 125 6.35 -4.56 23.19
C GLY A 125 4.95 -4.20 22.74
N ARG A 126 4.22 -3.33 23.44
CA ARG A 126 2.86 -2.93 23.09
C ARG A 126 2.84 -1.81 22.07
N LEU A 127 1.72 -1.68 21.39
CA LEU A 127 1.43 -0.50 20.60
C LEU A 127 0.23 0.22 21.21
N TYR A 128 0.40 1.50 21.49
CA TYR A 128 -0.64 2.40 21.95
C TYR A 128 -1.24 3.14 20.76
N TRP A 129 -2.41 2.70 20.33
CA TRP A 129 -3.06 3.24 19.13
C TRP A 129 -3.47 4.70 19.28
N SER A 130 -3.68 5.17 20.50
CA SER A 130 -3.91 6.58 20.81
C SER A 130 -2.82 7.51 20.30
N ASN A 131 -1.58 7.03 20.23
CA ASN A 131 -0.44 7.81 19.71
C ASN A 131 -0.47 7.95 18.20
N TRP A 132 -1.33 7.21 17.50
CA TRP A 132 -1.40 7.14 16.04
C TRP A 132 -2.73 7.67 15.50
N ALA A 133 -3.29 8.70 16.15
CA ALA A 133 -4.48 9.37 15.65
C ALA A 133 -4.25 9.91 14.24
N GLY A 134 -5.21 9.70 13.34
CA GLY A 134 -5.09 10.11 11.93
C GLY A 134 -4.28 9.16 11.03
N LEU A 135 -3.73 8.07 11.56
CA LEU A 135 -3.02 7.08 10.74
C LEU A 135 -3.91 6.51 9.64
N THR A 136 -5.19 6.35 9.89
CA THR A 136 -6.18 5.88 8.90
C THR A 136 -6.21 6.74 7.65
N ASP A 137 -6.11 8.07 7.82
CA ASP A 137 -6.25 9.04 6.71
C ASP A 137 -5.06 8.99 5.74
N VAL A 138 -3.89 8.60 6.23
CA VAL A 138 -2.66 8.50 5.44
C VAL A 138 -2.35 7.07 5.01
N THR A 139 -3.11 6.09 5.48
CA THR A 139 -2.86 4.68 5.17
C THR A 139 -3.32 4.35 3.76
N ARG A 140 -2.42 3.82 2.96
CA ARG A 140 -2.68 3.34 1.60
C ARG A 140 -3.07 1.87 1.56
N SER A 141 -2.39 1.06 2.33
CA SER A 141 -2.68 -0.37 2.43
C SER A 141 -2.15 -0.95 3.74
N MET A 142 -2.76 -2.05 4.16
CA MET A 142 -2.32 -2.83 5.31
C MET A 142 -2.13 -4.27 4.90
N GLN A 143 -1.06 -4.89 5.38
CA GLN A 143 -0.80 -6.31 5.21
C GLN A 143 -0.74 -6.97 6.58
N VAL A 144 -1.55 -8.00 6.77
CA VAL A 144 -1.57 -8.81 7.98
C VAL A 144 -1.00 -10.18 7.63
N GLN A 145 0.20 -10.46 8.10
CA GLN A 145 0.83 -11.76 8.03
C GLN A 145 0.54 -12.53 9.31
N ARG A 146 0.01 -13.73 9.18
CA ARG A 146 -0.39 -14.57 10.29
C ARG A 146 0.66 -15.64 10.58
N GLY A 147 1.16 -15.64 11.81
CA GLY A 147 2.15 -16.61 12.28
C GLY A 147 3.57 -16.29 11.83
N LEU A 148 4.47 -17.21 12.14
CA LEU A 148 5.88 -17.14 11.75
C LEU A 148 5.97 -17.28 10.23
N GLY A 149 6.27 -16.21 9.57
CA GLY A 149 6.57 -16.19 8.14
C GLY A 149 7.97 -15.69 7.90
N ALA A 150 8.45 -15.82 6.67
CA ALA A 150 9.68 -15.19 6.24
C ALA A 150 9.49 -13.66 6.29
N SER A 151 9.64 -13.09 7.47
CA SER A 151 9.66 -11.63 7.64
C SER A 151 10.97 -11.14 7.05
N LYS A 152 10.90 -10.21 6.11
CA LYS A 152 12.07 -9.45 5.66
C LYS A 152 12.63 -8.55 6.77
N VAL A 153 11.86 -8.38 7.82
CA VAL A 153 12.18 -7.51 8.95
C VAL A 153 12.42 -8.40 10.16
N ALA A 154 13.62 -8.32 10.71
CA ALA A 154 14.05 -9.09 11.89
C ALA A 154 13.38 -8.56 13.18
N VAL A 155 12.06 -8.60 13.25
CA VAL A 155 11.33 -8.25 14.46
C VAL A 155 10.76 -9.53 15.04
N PRO A 156 11.04 -9.87 16.30
CA PRO A 156 10.46 -11.05 16.93
C PRO A 156 8.94 -10.89 17.03
N SER A 157 8.21 -11.71 16.30
CA SER A 157 6.75 -11.71 16.31
C SER A 157 6.22 -13.13 16.11
N ILE A 158 5.88 -13.79 17.21
CA ILE A 158 5.35 -15.16 17.19
C ILE A 158 3.93 -15.19 16.62
N GLY A 159 3.13 -14.20 16.96
CA GLY A 159 1.72 -14.09 16.53
C GLY A 159 1.57 -13.73 15.07
N GLY A 160 2.49 -12.95 14.54
CA GLY A 160 2.46 -12.43 13.18
C GLY A 160 2.88 -10.98 13.07
N THR A 161 2.72 -10.42 11.88
CA THR A 161 3.17 -9.06 11.57
C THR A 161 2.04 -8.28 10.90
N ILE A 162 1.84 -7.04 11.34
CA ILE A 162 0.95 -6.07 10.68
C ILE A 162 1.83 -5.00 10.07
N ASN A 163 1.83 -4.88 8.74
CA ASN A 163 2.58 -3.86 8.04
C ASN A 163 1.62 -2.84 7.43
N ILE A 164 1.84 -1.57 7.77
CA ILE A 164 1.03 -0.43 7.38
C ILE A 164 1.84 0.39 6.40
N LEU A 165 1.30 0.59 5.21
CA LEU A 165 1.90 1.41 4.18
C LEU A 165 1.17 2.75 4.12
N THR A 166 1.90 3.83 4.27
CA THR A 166 1.35 5.17 4.19
C THR A 166 1.69 5.81 2.84
N SER A 167 0.84 6.73 2.40
CA SER A 167 1.06 7.53 1.20
C SER A 167 1.54 8.92 1.61
N GLY A 168 2.81 9.24 1.31
CA GLY A 168 3.39 10.54 1.67
C GLY A 168 2.98 11.72 0.77
N SER A 169 2.53 11.46 -0.46
CA SER A 169 2.30 12.53 -1.46
C SER A 169 0.89 12.62 -2.04
N ASN A 170 0.00 11.71 -1.69
CA ASN A 170 -1.40 11.70 -2.13
C ASN A 170 -2.38 11.90 -0.97
N ALA A 171 -2.04 12.75 -0.02
CA ALA A 171 -3.05 13.33 0.83
C ALA A 171 -4.07 14.01 -0.09
N ARG A 172 -5.33 13.59 0.00
CA ARG A 172 -6.45 14.00 -0.83
C ARG A 172 -6.34 15.45 -1.30
N LYS A 173 -6.34 15.65 -2.61
CA LYS A 173 -6.86 16.86 -3.21
C LYS A 173 -8.37 16.81 -3.23
#